data_fd1cde01eac685ca54d2d5a4637f1784
#
_entry.id   fd1cde01eac685ca54d2d5a4637f1784
#
_cell.length_a   1.000
_cell.length_b   1.000
_cell.length_c   1.000
_cell.angle_alpha   90.00
_cell.angle_beta   90.00
_cell.angle_gamma   90.00
#
_symmetry.space_group_name_H-M   'P 1'
#
loop_
_entity.id
_entity.type
_entity.pdbx_description
1 polymer ?
#
loop_
_entity_poly.entity_id
_entity_poly.type
_entity_poly.pdbx_seq_one_letter_code
_entity_poly.pdbx_strand_id
1 'polypeptide(L)'
;MNTEDLKLLAKNLANPQGEKGIEIAEMMDATNISMTMESVAALELDDSNRILEIGHGNAGHLEQLLKLADDLNYTGLDISETMRDHAQRKNIKFENQSQFFVYDGQNIPFGEQGFDKIFTVNTLYFWKEPNAFLEEIYRVLRNNGTFVLTFGHKDFMSNLPFTQYGFQLYDTEDVEKLIAKSQFVQVKLLQKEEWIPGKTGDGPVKRNYTVLTLKK
;
A
#
# COMPACT_ATOMS: atom_id res chain seq x y z
N MET A 1 0.98 -20.54 -16.62
CA MET A 1 -0.39 -20.23 -16.17
C MET A 1 -1.25 -19.97 -17.40
N ASN A 2 -2.47 -20.50 -17.46
CA ASN A 2 -3.44 -20.17 -18.52
C ASN A 2 -4.11 -18.81 -18.26
N THR A 3 -4.91 -18.35 -19.22
CA THR A 3 -5.59 -17.03 -19.14
C THR A 3 -6.53 -16.90 -17.91
N GLU A 4 -7.27 -17.93 -17.56
CA GLU A 4 -8.18 -17.89 -16.40
C GLU A 4 -7.42 -17.86 -15.08
N ASP A 5 -6.30 -18.58 -14.98
CA ASP A 5 -5.41 -18.50 -13.81
C ASP A 5 -4.84 -17.09 -13.61
N LEU A 6 -4.46 -16.41 -14.71
CA LEU A 6 -3.95 -15.04 -14.67
C LEU A 6 -5.02 -14.03 -14.21
N LYS A 7 -6.25 -14.17 -14.72
CA LYS A 7 -7.39 -13.34 -14.27
C LYS A 7 -7.72 -13.57 -12.79
N LEU A 8 -7.71 -14.84 -12.35
CA LEU A 8 -7.96 -15.18 -10.95
C LEU A 8 -6.86 -14.62 -10.04
N LEU A 9 -5.59 -14.72 -10.48
CA LEU A 9 -4.46 -14.12 -9.77
C LEU A 9 -4.62 -12.60 -9.66
N ALA A 10 -4.90 -11.92 -10.78
CA ALA A 10 -5.12 -10.47 -10.82
C ALA A 10 -6.25 -10.04 -9.89
N LYS A 11 -7.37 -10.76 -9.88
CA LYS A 11 -8.49 -10.52 -8.97
C LYS A 11 -8.09 -10.65 -7.49
N ASN A 12 -7.32 -11.69 -7.14
CA ASN A 12 -6.85 -11.88 -5.76
C ASN A 12 -5.74 -10.91 -5.36
N LEU A 13 -4.97 -10.37 -6.30
CA LEU A 13 -4.01 -9.30 -6.01
C LEU A 13 -4.72 -7.97 -5.71
N ALA A 14 -5.85 -7.70 -6.38
CA ALA A 14 -6.66 -6.51 -6.15
C ALA A 14 -7.54 -6.61 -4.88
N ASN A 15 -8.10 -7.78 -4.61
CA ASN A 15 -9.00 -8.03 -3.49
C ASN A 15 -8.91 -9.52 -3.06
N PRO A 16 -7.97 -9.86 -2.18
CA PRO A 16 -7.75 -11.25 -1.74
C PRO A 16 -8.98 -11.84 -1.04
N GLN A 17 -9.39 -13.06 -1.42
CA GLN A 17 -10.56 -13.71 -0.87
C GLN A 17 -10.25 -15.16 -0.46
N GLY A 18 -10.77 -15.57 0.72
CA GLY A 18 -10.64 -16.93 1.25
C GLY A 18 -9.19 -17.39 1.45
N GLU A 19 -8.99 -18.69 1.58
CA GLU A 19 -7.66 -19.30 1.81
C GLU A 19 -6.66 -18.96 0.70
N LYS A 20 -7.12 -19.00 -0.55
CA LYS A 20 -6.26 -18.66 -1.68
C LYS A 20 -5.80 -17.18 -1.66
N GLY A 21 -6.67 -16.29 -1.22
CA GLY A 21 -6.33 -14.88 -1.01
C GLY A 21 -5.26 -14.73 0.09
N ILE A 22 -5.35 -15.48 1.17
CA ILE A 22 -4.36 -15.49 2.25
C ILE A 22 -2.99 -15.95 1.73
N GLU A 23 -2.92 -17.08 1.01
CA GLU A 23 -1.67 -17.59 0.41
C GLU A 23 -1.00 -16.55 -0.49
N ILE A 24 -1.81 -15.88 -1.34
CA ILE A 24 -1.30 -14.85 -2.24
C ILE A 24 -0.80 -13.63 -1.45
N ALA A 25 -1.52 -13.21 -0.42
CA ALA A 25 -1.12 -12.09 0.44
C ALA A 25 0.18 -12.37 1.20
N GLU A 26 0.39 -13.58 1.70
CA GLU A 26 1.64 -13.99 2.36
C GLU A 26 2.83 -13.97 1.38
N MET A 27 2.63 -14.47 0.16
CA MET A 27 3.64 -14.39 -0.89
C MET A 27 3.96 -12.94 -1.27
N MET A 28 2.94 -12.07 -1.35
CA MET A 28 3.12 -10.66 -1.67
C MET A 28 3.81 -9.88 -0.55
N ASP A 29 3.47 -10.16 0.71
CA ASP A 29 4.15 -9.59 1.87
C ASP A 29 5.66 -9.88 1.82
N ALA A 30 6.04 -11.16 1.67
CA ALA A 30 7.44 -11.55 1.55
C ALA A 30 8.17 -10.87 0.38
N THR A 31 7.47 -10.61 -0.73
CA THR A 31 8.06 -9.97 -1.92
C THR A 31 8.12 -8.46 -1.81
N ASN A 32 7.19 -7.83 -1.07
CA ASN A 32 7.05 -6.38 -1.01
C ASN A 32 7.59 -5.77 0.29
N ILE A 33 8.08 -6.58 1.22
CA ILE A 33 8.50 -6.10 2.55
C ILE A 33 9.51 -4.95 2.47
N SER A 34 10.45 -4.99 1.52
CA SER A 34 11.41 -3.90 1.30
C SER A 34 10.72 -2.59 0.89
N MET A 35 9.77 -2.64 -0.07
CA MET A 35 8.98 -1.46 -0.47
C MET A 35 8.17 -0.91 0.70
N THR A 36 7.56 -1.81 1.48
CA THR A 36 6.78 -1.42 2.66
C THR A 36 7.64 -0.74 3.71
N MET A 37 8.80 -1.30 4.04
CA MET A 37 9.70 -0.70 5.03
C MET A 37 10.36 0.60 4.56
N GLU A 38 10.64 0.75 3.26
CA GLU A 38 11.07 2.03 2.69
C GLU A 38 9.95 3.09 2.77
N SER A 39 8.70 2.68 2.58
CA SER A 39 7.54 3.58 2.75
C SER A 39 7.40 4.01 4.21
N VAL A 40 7.52 3.07 5.14
CA VAL A 40 7.47 3.34 6.59
C VAL A 40 8.62 4.25 7.02
N ALA A 41 9.84 4.02 6.54
CA ALA A 41 10.99 4.89 6.81
C ALA A 41 10.77 6.33 6.29
N ALA A 42 10.12 6.48 5.12
CA ALA A 42 9.81 7.78 4.53
C ALA A 42 8.72 8.57 5.30
N LEU A 43 7.97 7.92 6.19
CA LEU A 43 7.01 8.60 7.06
C LEU A 43 7.70 9.47 8.11
N GLU A 44 8.93 9.13 8.52
CA GLU A 44 9.64 9.80 9.62
C GLU A 44 8.74 9.84 10.86
N LEU A 45 8.53 8.65 11.47
CA LEU A 45 7.60 8.47 12.58
C LEU A 45 8.13 9.14 13.85
N ASP A 46 7.24 9.85 14.54
CA ASP A 46 7.43 10.38 15.88
C ASP A 46 6.55 9.63 16.89
N ASP A 47 6.87 9.71 18.17
CA ASP A 47 6.08 9.11 19.25
C ASP A 47 4.61 9.57 19.17
N SER A 48 3.72 8.65 19.50
CA SER A 48 2.26 8.87 19.54
C SER A 48 1.64 9.21 18.18
N ASN A 49 2.35 9.04 17.05
CA ASN A 49 1.74 9.25 15.73
C ASN A 49 0.56 8.30 15.50
N ARG A 50 -0.51 8.86 14.91
CA ARG A 50 -1.64 8.10 14.37
C ARG A 50 -1.38 7.81 12.90
N ILE A 51 -1.27 6.53 12.57
CA ILE A 51 -0.86 6.05 11.26
C ILE A 51 -2.06 5.38 10.58
N LEU A 52 -2.29 5.71 9.31
CA LEU A 52 -3.21 4.99 8.44
C LEU A 52 -2.44 4.30 7.33
N GLU A 53 -2.62 2.99 7.19
CA GLU A 53 -2.21 2.26 6.01
C GLU A 53 -3.42 1.93 5.14
N ILE A 54 -3.35 2.26 3.86
CA ILE A 54 -4.38 1.95 2.88
C ILE A 54 -3.92 0.74 2.06
N GLY A 55 -4.68 -0.36 2.12
CA GLY A 55 -4.34 -1.63 1.49
C GLY A 55 -3.30 -2.42 2.30
N HIS A 56 -3.56 -2.64 3.60
CA HIS A 56 -2.61 -3.28 4.53
C HIS A 56 -2.32 -4.77 4.23
N GLY A 57 -3.11 -5.43 3.38
CA GLY A 57 -2.95 -6.85 3.10
C GLY A 57 -2.97 -7.70 4.38
N ASN A 58 -1.93 -8.52 4.61
CA ASN A 58 -1.82 -9.31 5.84
C ASN A 58 -1.18 -8.57 7.03
N ALA A 59 -0.75 -7.32 6.86
CA ALA A 59 -0.05 -6.47 7.83
C ALA A 59 1.12 -7.19 8.54
N GLY A 60 1.91 -7.97 7.78
CA GLY A 60 3.04 -8.74 8.32
C GLY A 60 4.19 -7.89 8.85
N HIS A 61 4.31 -6.65 8.36
CA HIS A 61 5.31 -5.66 8.74
C HIS A 61 4.97 -4.89 10.03
N LEU A 62 3.75 -5.03 10.58
CA LEU A 62 3.25 -4.18 11.68
C LEU A 62 4.18 -4.19 12.90
N GLU A 63 4.70 -5.35 13.30
CA GLU A 63 5.63 -5.41 14.44
C GLU A 63 6.90 -4.59 14.22
N GLN A 64 7.41 -4.56 13.00
CA GLN A 64 8.60 -3.76 12.66
C GLN A 64 8.26 -2.27 12.69
N LEU A 65 7.09 -1.88 12.19
CA LEU A 65 6.61 -0.50 12.21
C LEU A 65 6.46 0.00 13.66
N LEU A 66 5.78 -0.75 14.52
CA LEU A 66 5.51 -0.35 15.91
C LEU A 66 6.77 -0.23 16.79
N LYS A 67 7.91 -0.75 16.35
CA LYS A 67 9.21 -0.61 17.05
C LYS A 67 9.97 0.67 16.70
N LEU A 68 9.47 1.49 15.77
CA LEU A 68 10.20 2.67 15.29
C LEU A 68 9.99 3.92 16.15
N ALA A 69 8.92 3.98 16.92
CA ALA A 69 8.66 5.05 17.89
C ALA A 69 7.71 4.55 18.99
N ASP A 70 7.61 5.26 20.09
CA ASP A 70 6.79 4.90 21.24
C ASP A 70 5.31 5.31 21.02
N ASP A 71 4.39 4.56 21.62
CA ASP A 71 2.95 4.85 21.66
C ASP A 71 2.28 5.07 20.30
N LEU A 72 2.78 4.43 19.24
CA LEU A 72 2.19 4.51 17.90
C LEU A 72 0.77 3.90 17.89
N ASN A 73 -0.13 4.54 17.13
CA ASN A 73 -1.48 4.07 16.90
C ASN A 73 -1.68 3.77 15.42
N TYR A 74 -1.77 2.50 15.07
CA TYR A 74 -1.90 2.04 13.71
C TYR A 74 -3.36 1.71 13.35
N THR A 75 -3.78 2.17 12.19
CA THR A 75 -5.06 1.81 11.57
C THR A 75 -4.80 1.26 10.17
N GLY A 76 -5.25 0.05 9.91
CA GLY A 76 -5.21 -0.57 8.59
C GLY A 76 -6.59 -0.53 7.92
N LEU A 77 -6.64 -0.05 6.67
CA LEU A 77 -7.81 -0.16 5.79
C LEU A 77 -7.53 -1.12 4.65
N ASP A 78 -8.44 -2.03 4.37
CA ASP A 78 -8.41 -2.88 3.17
C ASP A 78 -9.83 -3.04 2.62
N ILE A 79 -9.95 -3.32 1.32
CA ILE A 79 -11.25 -3.63 0.70
C ILE A 79 -11.66 -5.09 0.93
N SER A 80 -10.73 -5.93 1.38
CA SER A 80 -10.92 -7.36 1.62
C SER A 80 -11.26 -7.64 3.08
N GLU A 81 -12.45 -8.19 3.34
CA GLU A 81 -12.81 -8.72 4.66
C GLU A 81 -11.86 -9.85 5.10
N THR A 82 -11.42 -10.68 4.14
CA THR A 82 -10.45 -11.76 4.39
C THR A 82 -9.14 -11.19 4.93
N MET A 83 -8.65 -10.10 4.35
CA MET A 83 -7.40 -9.46 4.79
C MET A 83 -7.57 -8.80 6.16
N ARG A 84 -8.67 -8.06 6.37
CA ARG A 84 -8.99 -7.49 7.68
C ARG A 84 -8.97 -8.55 8.78
N ASP A 85 -9.69 -9.65 8.59
CA ASP A 85 -9.79 -10.73 9.58
C ASP A 85 -8.46 -11.46 9.79
N HIS A 86 -7.71 -11.68 8.72
CA HIS A 86 -6.40 -12.31 8.78
C HIS A 86 -5.37 -11.42 9.50
N ALA A 87 -5.29 -10.14 9.14
CA ALA A 87 -4.40 -9.18 9.79
C ALA A 87 -4.71 -9.01 11.28
N GLN A 88 -5.98 -8.95 11.65
CA GLN A 88 -6.40 -8.85 13.05
C GLN A 88 -5.96 -10.08 13.87
N ARG A 89 -6.15 -11.29 13.35
CA ARG A 89 -5.70 -12.52 14.01
C ARG A 89 -4.17 -12.59 14.12
N LYS A 90 -3.46 -12.27 13.03
CA LYS A 90 -1.99 -12.30 12.97
C LYS A 90 -1.35 -11.34 13.96
N ASN A 91 -1.98 -10.19 14.17
CA ASN A 91 -1.46 -9.10 14.99
C ASN A 91 -2.17 -8.94 16.33
N ILE A 92 -2.84 -9.98 16.84
CA ILE A 92 -3.64 -9.92 18.08
C ILE A 92 -2.85 -9.41 19.30
N LYS A 93 -1.55 -9.66 19.36
CA LYS A 93 -0.66 -9.17 20.43
C LYS A 93 -0.52 -7.64 20.45
N PHE A 94 -0.90 -6.95 19.38
CA PHE A 94 -0.86 -5.50 19.23
C PHE A 94 -2.26 -4.86 19.22
N GLU A 95 -3.31 -5.54 19.68
CA GLU A 95 -4.70 -5.07 19.64
C GLU A 95 -4.93 -3.72 20.35
N ASN A 96 -4.09 -3.36 21.31
CA ASN A 96 -4.14 -2.06 21.98
C ASN A 96 -3.54 -0.91 21.17
N GLN A 97 -2.76 -1.21 20.12
CA GLN A 97 -2.05 -0.25 19.28
C GLN A 97 -2.46 -0.33 17.81
N SER A 98 -3.28 -1.32 17.43
CA SER A 98 -3.67 -1.52 16.03
C SER A 98 -5.13 -1.89 15.87
N GLN A 99 -5.75 -1.37 14.82
CA GLN A 99 -7.13 -1.65 14.43
C GLN A 99 -7.19 -1.85 12.91
N PHE A 100 -8.09 -2.75 12.46
CA PHE A 100 -8.25 -3.09 11.05
C PHE A 100 -9.70 -2.95 10.62
N PHE A 101 -9.93 -2.27 9.48
CA PHE A 101 -11.26 -1.97 8.98
C PHE A 101 -11.39 -2.33 7.50
N VAL A 102 -12.61 -2.64 7.10
CA VAL A 102 -12.98 -2.78 5.69
C VAL A 102 -13.57 -1.46 5.19
N TYR A 103 -13.28 -1.10 3.93
CA TYR A 103 -13.87 0.06 3.29
C TYR A 103 -14.21 -0.24 1.81
N ASP A 104 -14.86 0.68 1.13
CA ASP A 104 -15.37 0.49 -0.23
C ASP A 104 -14.34 0.74 -1.35
N GLY A 105 -13.11 1.11 -0.99
CA GLY A 105 -12.05 1.45 -1.93
C GLY A 105 -12.12 2.88 -2.48
N GLN A 106 -13.05 3.70 -1.98
CA GLN A 106 -13.26 5.08 -2.44
C GLN A 106 -13.40 6.07 -1.27
N ASN A 107 -14.23 5.74 -0.27
CA ASN A 107 -14.51 6.63 0.85
C ASN A 107 -13.77 6.15 2.09
N ILE A 108 -12.92 6.99 2.67
CA ILE A 108 -12.20 6.69 3.91
C ILE A 108 -13.13 6.96 5.11
N PRO A 109 -13.52 5.93 5.90
CA PRO A 109 -14.59 6.04 6.90
C PRO A 109 -14.14 6.71 8.21
N PHE A 110 -13.30 7.74 8.10
CA PHE A 110 -12.79 8.50 9.24
C PHE A 110 -13.04 10.00 9.06
N GLY A 111 -13.07 10.72 10.19
CA GLY A 111 -13.21 12.19 10.22
C GLY A 111 -11.98 12.89 9.63
N GLU A 112 -12.16 14.19 9.35
CA GLU A 112 -11.07 15.04 8.87
C GLU A 112 -9.92 15.09 9.87
N GLN A 113 -8.69 15.21 9.36
CA GLN A 113 -7.48 15.38 10.15
C GLN A 113 -7.29 14.29 11.24
N GLY A 114 -7.72 13.07 10.93
CA GLY A 114 -7.65 11.92 11.83
C GLY A 114 -6.25 11.34 12.01
N PHE A 115 -5.35 11.52 11.04
CA PHE A 115 -4.06 10.83 10.99
C PHE A 115 -2.89 11.79 10.81
N ASP A 116 -1.77 11.48 11.46
CA ASP A 116 -0.51 12.22 11.34
C ASP A 116 0.30 11.75 10.12
N LYS A 117 0.24 10.46 9.86
CA LYS A 117 0.98 9.77 8.81
C LYS A 117 0.05 8.82 8.05
N ILE A 118 0.10 8.85 6.74
CA ILE A 118 -0.64 7.92 5.88
C ILE A 118 0.33 7.29 4.90
N PHE A 119 0.19 6.00 4.60
CA PHE A 119 0.95 5.38 3.53
C PHE A 119 0.15 4.31 2.79
N THR A 120 0.61 4.00 1.61
CA THR A 120 0.07 2.93 0.79
C THR A 120 1.14 2.36 -0.13
N VAL A 121 1.09 1.05 -0.34
CA VAL A 121 2.06 0.33 -1.19
C VAL A 121 1.32 -0.52 -2.21
N ASN A 122 1.59 -0.29 -3.48
CA ASN A 122 1.02 -1.06 -4.60
C ASN A 122 -0.50 -1.07 -4.71
N THR A 123 -1.22 -0.08 -4.17
CA THR A 123 -2.67 0.03 -4.29
C THR A 123 -3.13 0.94 -5.43
N LEU A 124 -2.29 1.89 -5.85
CA LEU A 124 -2.59 2.90 -6.87
C LEU A 124 -3.19 2.32 -8.15
N TYR A 125 -2.77 1.11 -8.52
CA TYR A 125 -3.22 0.42 -9.74
C TYR A 125 -4.73 0.14 -9.76
N PHE A 126 -5.38 0.15 -8.60
CA PHE A 126 -6.78 -0.24 -8.38
C PHE A 126 -7.69 0.94 -8.05
N TRP A 127 -7.14 2.16 -7.95
CA TRP A 127 -7.95 3.34 -7.66
C TRP A 127 -8.82 3.69 -8.86
N LYS A 128 -10.14 3.67 -8.68
CA LYS A 128 -11.09 3.96 -9.78
C LYS A 128 -11.03 5.42 -10.18
N GLU A 129 -11.03 6.32 -9.20
CA GLU A 129 -10.99 7.78 -9.36
C GLU A 129 -9.80 8.34 -8.56
N PRO A 130 -8.55 8.26 -9.10
CA PRO A 130 -7.35 8.61 -8.34
C PRO A 130 -7.35 10.03 -7.77
N ASN A 131 -7.88 11.02 -8.52
CA ASN A 131 -7.95 12.40 -8.03
C ASN A 131 -8.89 12.53 -6.83
N ALA A 132 -10.11 11.96 -6.91
CA ALA A 132 -11.06 11.96 -5.80
C ALA A 132 -10.52 11.22 -4.57
N PHE A 133 -9.79 10.13 -4.79
CA PHE A 133 -9.20 9.38 -3.68
C PHE A 133 -8.04 10.12 -3.02
N LEU A 134 -7.25 10.88 -3.78
CA LEU A 134 -6.25 11.80 -3.21
C LEU A 134 -6.90 12.90 -2.36
N GLU A 135 -8.07 13.40 -2.74
CA GLU A 135 -8.83 14.37 -1.91
C GLU A 135 -9.30 13.74 -0.59
N GLU A 136 -9.75 12.47 -0.61
CA GLU A 136 -10.10 11.74 0.62
C GLU A 136 -8.89 11.53 1.53
N ILE A 137 -7.73 11.13 0.97
CA ILE A 137 -6.49 11.00 1.73
C ILE A 137 -6.09 12.36 2.32
N TYR A 138 -6.17 13.42 1.54
CA TYR A 138 -5.89 14.78 2.00
C TYR A 138 -6.85 15.21 3.12
N ARG A 139 -8.14 14.90 3.01
CA ARG A 139 -9.15 15.22 4.01
C ARG A 139 -8.81 14.60 5.37
N VAL A 140 -8.49 13.31 5.41
CA VAL A 140 -8.24 12.59 6.68
C VAL A 140 -6.83 12.82 7.24
N LEU A 141 -5.89 13.29 6.44
CA LEU A 141 -4.55 13.67 6.89
C LEU A 141 -4.58 15.00 7.63
N ARG A 142 -3.85 15.12 8.73
CA ARG A 142 -3.70 16.38 9.51
C ARG A 142 -2.90 17.42 8.71
N ASN A 143 -3.09 18.68 9.06
CA ASN A 143 -2.21 19.76 8.60
C ASN A 143 -0.76 19.45 8.99
N ASN A 144 0.18 19.64 8.08
CA ASN A 144 1.58 19.24 8.19
C ASN A 144 1.81 17.71 8.28
N GLY A 145 0.78 16.89 8.06
CA GLY A 145 0.90 15.44 7.99
C GLY A 145 1.68 14.97 6.77
N THR A 146 2.11 13.72 6.81
CA THR A 146 2.88 13.08 5.72
C THR A 146 2.06 11.98 5.07
N PHE A 147 1.98 11.99 3.74
CA PHE A 147 1.48 10.88 2.95
C PHE A 147 2.60 10.28 2.11
N VAL A 148 2.76 8.96 2.16
CA VAL A 148 3.74 8.22 1.35
C VAL A 148 3.01 7.29 0.39
N LEU A 149 3.25 7.49 -0.91
CA LEU A 149 2.72 6.66 -1.99
C LEU A 149 3.87 5.87 -2.61
N THR A 150 3.81 4.55 -2.54
CA THR A 150 4.83 3.65 -3.11
C THR A 150 4.23 2.72 -4.15
N PHE A 151 4.86 2.63 -5.31
CA PHE A 151 4.38 1.82 -6.42
C PHE A 151 5.53 1.31 -7.30
N GLY A 152 5.36 0.11 -7.87
CA GLY A 152 6.26 -0.43 -8.89
C GLY A 152 6.05 0.27 -10.23
N HIS A 153 7.14 0.52 -10.95
CA HIS A 153 7.10 1.22 -12.23
C HIS A 153 6.39 0.41 -13.32
N LYS A 154 5.73 1.13 -14.22
CA LYS A 154 5.04 0.59 -15.39
C LYS A 154 5.90 -0.37 -16.20
N ASP A 155 7.18 -0.03 -16.44
CA ASP A 155 8.11 -0.87 -17.21
C ASP A 155 8.33 -2.24 -16.57
N PHE A 156 8.46 -2.30 -15.24
CA PHE A 156 8.53 -3.57 -14.52
C PHE A 156 7.19 -4.29 -14.53
N MET A 157 6.12 -3.58 -14.17
CA MET A 157 4.78 -4.16 -14.01
C MET A 157 4.22 -4.70 -15.32
N SER A 158 4.47 -4.05 -16.46
CA SER A 158 4.01 -4.49 -17.79
C SER A 158 4.58 -5.85 -18.22
N ASN A 159 5.71 -6.28 -17.66
CA ASN A 159 6.29 -7.60 -17.90
C ASN A 159 5.63 -8.70 -17.07
N LEU A 160 4.71 -8.37 -16.17
CA LEU A 160 3.97 -9.35 -15.35
C LEU A 160 2.66 -9.71 -16.05
N PRO A 161 2.46 -10.97 -16.49
CA PRO A 161 1.33 -11.33 -17.36
C PRO A 161 -0.06 -11.05 -16.81
N PHE A 162 -0.22 -10.99 -15.48
CA PHE A 162 -1.49 -10.75 -14.82
C PHE A 162 -1.92 -9.27 -14.82
N THR A 163 -0.99 -8.32 -15.05
CA THR A 163 -1.30 -6.88 -14.95
C THR A 163 -2.20 -6.37 -16.08
N GLN A 164 -2.32 -7.13 -17.17
CA GLN A 164 -3.28 -6.82 -18.24
C GLN A 164 -4.76 -6.98 -17.79
N TYR A 165 -5.00 -7.54 -16.59
CA TYR A 165 -6.34 -7.78 -16.06
C TYR A 165 -6.63 -6.87 -14.86
N GLY A 166 -7.13 -5.66 -15.13
CA GLY A 166 -7.64 -4.76 -14.11
C GLY A 166 -6.60 -3.89 -13.38
N PHE A 167 -5.36 -3.83 -13.88
CA PHE A 167 -4.34 -2.90 -13.37
C PHE A 167 -4.23 -1.66 -14.26
N GLN A 168 -4.27 -0.50 -13.67
CA GLN A 168 -3.82 0.74 -14.31
C GLN A 168 -2.36 0.98 -13.91
N LEU A 169 -1.46 0.93 -14.89
CA LEU A 169 -0.02 1.03 -14.65
C LEU A 169 0.44 2.49 -14.79
N TYR A 170 1.37 2.88 -13.92
CA TYR A 170 1.91 4.23 -13.84
C TYR A 170 3.43 4.21 -13.93
N ASP A 171 3.99 5.21 -14.59
CA ASP A 171 5.36 5.64 -14.38
C ASP A 171 5.42 6.83 -13.41
N THR A 172 6.62 7.29 -13.10
CA THR A 172 6.81 8.40 -12.16
C THR A 172 6.17 9.68 -12.68
N GLU A 173 6.28 9.98 -13.97
CA GLU A 173 5.72 11.19 -14.59
C GLU A 173 4.18 11.19 -14.55
N ASP A 174 3.55 10.02 -14.75
CA ASP A 174 2.10 9.87 -14.64
C ASP A 174 1.62 10.23 -13.23
N VAL A 175 2.34 9.75 -12.21
CA VAL A 175 2.01 10.03 -10.81
C VAL A 175 2.29 11.50 -10.47
N GLU A 176 3.40 12.09 -10.92
CA GLU A 176 3.67 13.51 -10.70
C GLU A 176 2.58 14.41 -11.32
N LYS A 177 2.08 14.07 -12.51
CA LYS A 177 0.93 14.77 -13.13
C LYS A 177 -0.36 14.61 -12.34
N LEU A 178 -0.56 13.45 -11.70
CA LEU A 178 -1.69 13.20 -10.81
C LEU A 178 -1.59 14.07 -9.55
N ILE A 179 -0.42 14.08 -8.89
CA ILE A 179 -0.17 14.88 -7.68
C ILE A 179 -0.27 16.38 -7.97
N ALA A 180 0.21 16.86 -9.11
CA ALA A 180 0.12 18.25 -9.51
C ALA A 180 -1.33 18.78 -9.63
N LYS A 181 -2.33 17.89 -9.73
CA LYS A 181 -3.76 18.22 -9.74
C LYS A 181 -4.39 18.15 -8.35
N SER A 182 -3.66 17.66 -7.36
CA SER A 182 -4.11 17.54 -5.97
C SER A 182 -3.67 18.75 -5.14
N GLN A 183 -4.07 18.77 -3.87
CA GLN A 183 -3.63 19.79 -2.91
C GLN A 183 -2.31 19.42 -2.21
N PHE A 184 -1.75 18.24 -2.47
CA PHE A 184 -0.51 17.80 -1.88
C PHE A 184 0.71 18.53 -2.45
N VAL A 185 1.70 18.76 -1.57
CA VAL A 185 3.03 19.24 -1.97
C VAL A 185 4.00 18.07 -1.98
N GLN A 186 4.63 17.81 -3.12
CA GLN A 186 5.69 16.81 -3.22
C GLN A 186 6.96 17.32 -2.55
N VAL A 187 7.48 16.58 -1.56
CA VAL A 187 8.69 16.96 -0.82
C VAL A 187 9.87 16.06 -1.09
N LYS A 188 9.63 14.80 -1.47
CA LYS A 188 10.69 13.84 -1.79
C LYS A 188 10.21 12.80 -2.78
N LEU A 189 11.08 12.44 -3.70
CA LEU A 189 10.89 11.35 -4.64
C LEU A 189 12.15 10.48 -4.62
N LEU A 190 11.98 9.20 -4.30
CA LEU A 190 13.05 8.20 -4.33
C LEU A 190 12.70 7.14 -5.37
N GLN A 191 13.56 6.97 -6.36
CA GLN A 191 13.51 5.83 -7.27
C GLN A 191 14.47 4.76 -6.76
N LYS A 192 13.99 3.56 -6.62
CA LYS A 192 14.71 2.42 -6.07
C LYS A 192 14.73 1.27 -7.06
N GLU A 193 15.78 0.48 -6.98
CA GLU A 193 15.92 -0.77 -7.71
C GLU A 193 16.27 -1.89 -6.74
N GLU A 194 15.68 -3.05 -6.93
CA GLU A 194 15.99 -4.22 -6.12
C GLU A 194 15.85 -5.51 -6.92
N TRP A 195 16.46 -6.59 -6.42
CA TRP A 195 16.29 -7.92 -6.98
C TRP A 195 15.31 -8.72 -6.13
N ILE A 196 14.25 -9.20 -6.75
CA ILE A 196 13.23 -10.04 -6.10
C ILE A 196 13.20 -11.43 -6.73
N PRO A 197 12.77 -12.47 -6.01
CA PRO A 197 12.57 -13.81 -6.60
C PRO A 197 11.63 -13.74 -7.80
N GLY A 198 12.04 -14.29 -8.93
CA GLY A 198 11.18 -14.44 -10.10
C GLY A 198 10.04 -15.43 -9.81
N LYS A 199 8.84 -15.11 -10.29
CA LYS A 199 7.62 -15.93 -10.04
C LYS A 199 7.56 -17.20 -10.90
N THR A 200 8.36 -17.28 -11.97
CA THR A 200 8.33 -18.35 -12.97
C THR A 200 9.50 -19.32 -12.86
N GLY A 201 10.36 -19.17 -11.85
CA GLY A 201 11.55 -20.01 -11.70
C GLY A 201 12.75 -19.56 -12.55
N ASP A 202 12.65 -18.45 -13.26
CA ASP A 202 13.67 -17.90 -14.17
C ASP A 202 14.79 -17.12 -13.46
N GLY A 203 14.93 -17.33 -12.14
CA GLY A 203 15.90 -16.61 -11.33
C GLY A 203 15.37 -15.23 -10.83
N PRO A 204 16.23 -14.45 -10.14
CA PRO A 204 15.82 -13.15 -9.61
C PRO A 204 15.55 -12.15 -10.74
N VAL A 205 14.52 -11.34 -10.58
CA VAL A 205 14.16 -10.25 -11.50
C VAL A 205 14.39 -8.90 -10.85
N LYS A 206 14.82 -7.93 -11.65
CA LYS A 206 15.03 -6.55 -11.20
C LYS A 206 13.70 -5.82 -11.19
N ARG A 207 13.34 -5.28 -10.03
CA ARG A 207 12.15 -4.43 -9.83
C ARG A 207 12.56 -3.00 -9.61
N ASN A 208 11.96 -2.09 -10.38
CA ASN A 208 12.06 -0.66 -10.17
C ASN A 208 10.77 -0.15 -9.52
N TYR A 209 10.89 0.72 -8.52
CA TYR A 209 9.75 1.32 -7.83
C TYR A 209 10.04 2.74 -7.34
N THR A 210 8.99 3.50 -7.09
CA THR A 210 9.07 4.86 -6.55
C THR A 210 8.47 4.90 -5.14
N VAL A 211 9.13 5.62 -4.24
CA VAL A 211 8.61 6.07 -2.95
C VAL A 211 8.45 7.59 -3.03
N LEU A 212 7.22 8.06 -3.01
CA LEU A 212 6.86 9.46 -3.12
C LEU A 212 6.36 9.97 -1.79
N THR A 213 7.03 10.98 -1.22
CA THR A 213 6.63 11.62 0.03
C THR A 213 5.95 12.96 -0.25
N LEU A 214 4.76 13.11 0.30
CA LEU A 214 3.85 14.23 0.12
C LEU A 214 3.51 14.86 1.46
N LYS A 215 3.28 16.17 1.48
CA LYS A 215 2.81 16.96 2.63
C LYS A 215 1.47 17.60 2.36
N LYS A 216 0.65 17.68 3.42
CA LYS A 216 -0.54 18.52 3.48
C LYS A 216 -0.19 19.92 3.93
#